data_7c8a87b919b67b3d36d7a6cc33970940
#
_entry.id   7c8a87b919b67b3d36d7a6cc33970940
#
_cell.length_a   1.000
_cell.length_b   1.000
_cell.length_c   1.000
_cell.angle_alpha   90.00
_cell.angle_beta   90.00
_cell.angle_gamma   90.00
#
_symmetry.space_group_name_H-M   'P 1'
#
loop_
_entity.id
_entity.type
_entity.pdbx_description
1 polymer ?
#
loop_
_entity_poly.entity_id
_entity_poly.type
_entity_poly.pdbx_seq_one_letter_code
_entity_poly.pdbx_strand_id
1 'polypeptide(L)'
;PIDGLPHYLESVWEQIMQNKDLDLPTQQELLAQFRCDEIAAAAAAAFAAAMTALRSALDAGQVLATLGVDMASHRAEALAVFDKDASRYHRGVYARKRADLLLQLNAVLLPFFLAQLKNLHTKLASAFQQAMQEGTRGASYDFGRLVEEHVAHALAAFDAETQRLVLPDTDWSVSEERMHLEEDLRAVARTLRADETQKLAVRLEKDIRRHLAEPIEAALSEPDAGMWDRVLGAWHEACDRGAALYRERAAHLNTTPDEDAATVGRLHMVAWRALLDRVQESTSETVLASRLRAFFEDRFRYDASGVPRVWKPSDDMDDAFVQARDATLALIPLYATMQPETPPTVAGDEDTPSWDEARRVLSERRCAELGRRFRRDADAAYVEAKRGTVSSMTQVPWWMYVVLIVLGWNEAMAVLHSPVYFTLLCMVLASAYVVWRMNLAGPMLTVTTHVAKELRALGEQQLRVYLDAPGTAHPAPRATEARPAVPESAEPRLPASF
;
A
#
# COMPACT_ATOMS: atom_id res chain seq x y z
N PRO A 1 52.46 54.86 -39.85
CA PRO A 1 53.72 54.17 -39.43
C PRO A 1 54.08 54.39 -37.96
N ILE A 2 53.53 55.41 -37.25
CA ILE A 2 53.88 55.69 -35.85
C ILE A 2 53.21 54.73 -34.90
N ASP A 3 52.01 54.24 -35.23
CA ASP A 3 51.20 53.36 -34.39
C ASP A 3 51.80 51.96 -34.19
N GLY A 4 52.68 51.50 -35.11
CA GLY A 4 53.34 50.19 -34.98
C GLY A 4 54.71 50.28 -34.26
N LEU A 5 55.19 51.47 -33.93
CA LEU A 5 56.48 51.67 -33.30
C LEU A 5 56.54 51.08 -31.84
N PRO A 6 55.56 51.30 -31.00
CA PRO A 6 55.55 50.70 -29.66
C PRO A 6 55.64 49.17 -29.71
N HIS A 7 54.82 48.52 -30.55
CA HIS A 7 54.82 47.08 -30.73
C HIS A 7 56.13 46.53 -31.30
N TYR A 8 56.72 47.25 -32.19
CA TYR A 8 58.09 46.95 -32.68
C TYR A 8 59.13 47.00 -31.57
N LEU A 9 59.13 48.06 -30.78
CA LEU A 9 60.06 48.21 -29.66
C LEU A 9 59.88 47.15 -28.60
N GLU A 10 58.65 46.77 -28.29
CA GLU A 10 58.29 45.73 -27.33
C GLU A 10 58.75 44.34 -27.83
N SER A 11 58.50 43.97 -29.07
CA SER A 11 59.00 42.76 -29.69
C SER A 11 60.50 42.66 -29.76
N VAL A 12 61.18 43.77 -30.11
CA VAL A 12 62.65 43.86 -30.08
C VAL A 12 63.18 43.70 -28.66
N TRP A 13 62.54 44.34 -27.69
CA TRP A 13 62.92 44.23 -26.29
C TRP A 13 62.78 42.85 -25.75
N GLU A 14 61.66 42.15 -26.03
CA GLU A 14 61.44 40.77 -25.64
C GLU A 14 62.48 39.81 -26.24
N GLN A 15 62.85 39.97 -27.51
CA GLN A 15 63.88 39.16 -28.15
C GLN A 15 65.29 39.42 -27.59
N ILE A 16 65.62 40.66 -27.23
CA ILE A 16 66.91 41.05 -26.59
C ILE A 16 66.96 40.42 -25.19
N MET A 17 65.84 40.46 -24.43
CA MET A 17 65.77 39.91 -23.08
C MET A 17 65.79 38.38 -23.05
N GLN A 18 65.34 37.68 -24.10
CA GLN A 18 65.38 36.24 -24.22
C GLN A 18 66.69 35.65 -24.68
N ASN A 19 67.72 36.50 -24.93
CA ASN A 19 69.04 36.04 -25.33
C ASN A 19 69.08 35.14 -26.60
N LYS A 20 68.08 35.34 -27.50
CA LYS A 20 68.04 34.67 -28.80
C LYS A 20 68.77 35.44 -29.84
N ASP A 21 69.38 34.75 -30.82
CA ASP A 21 69.96 35.38 -32.01
C ASP A 21 69.01 36.44 -32.58
N LEU A 22 69.48 37.64 -32.74
CA LEU A 22 68.71 38.83 -33.10
C LEU A 22 68.19 38.77 -34.56
N ASP A 23 67.29 37.82 -34.78
CA ASP A 23 66.50 37.77 -36.00
C ASP A 23 65.30 38.71 -35.83
N LEU A 24 65.58 40.03 -35.93
CA LEU A 24 64.57 41.07 -35.79
C LEU A 24 63.62 40.98 -36.99
N PRO A 25 62.28 40.85 -36.73
CA PRO A 25 61.32 40.93 -37.82
C PRO A 25 61.51 42.18 -38.65
N THR A 26 61.39 42.11 -39.97
CA THR A 26 61.42 43.24 -40.82
C THR A 26 60.31 44.23 -40.43
N GLN A 27 60.59 45.55 -40.68
CA GLN A 27 59.59 46.59 -40.38
C GLN A 27 58.23 46.32 -41.07
N GLN A 28 58.28 45.66 -42.22
CA GLN A 28 57.08 45.24 -42.94
C GLN A 28 56.32 44.06 -42.23
N GLU A 29 57.05 43.11 -41.63
CA GLU A 29 56.49 42.03 -40.90
C GLU A 29 55.83 42.50 -39.61
N LEU A 30 56.43 43.44 -38.88
CA LEU A 30 55.87 44.04 -37.68
C LEU A 30 54.58 44.82 -37.96
N LEU A 31 54.61 45.66 -39.02
CA LEU A 31 53.42 46.36 -39.47
C LEU A 31 52.29 45.34 -39.86
N ALA A 32 52.71 44.31 -40.60
CA ALA A 32 51.77 43.23 -40.98
C ALA A 32 51.18 42.51 -39.76
N GLN A 33 51.98 42.20 -38.73
CA GLN A 33 51.50 41.59 -37.47
C GLN A 33 50.46 42.49 -36.82
N PHE A 34 50.80 43.77 -36.56
CA PHE A 34 49.90 44.72 -35.93
C PHE A 34 48.55 44.86 -36.68
N ARG A 35 48.62 45.07 -37.99
CA ARG A 35 47.42 45.24 -38.81
C ARG A 35 46.61 43.97 -38.96
N CYS A 36 47.20 42.77 -39.07
CA CYS A 36 46.49 41.51 -39.09
C CYS A 36 45.86 41.24 -37.76
N ASP A 37 46.47 41.61 -36.61
CA ASP A 37 45.84 41.44 -35.28
C ASP A 37 44.61 42.34 -35.09
N GLU A 38 44.68 43.64 -35.57
CA GLU A 38 43.48 44.50 -35.56
C GLU A 38 42.33 43.90 -36.39
N ILE A 39 42.63 43.42 -37.61
CA ILE A 39 41.63 42.83 -38.50
C ILE A 39 41.09 41.55 -37.91
N ALA A 40 41.94 40.68 -37.33
CA ALA A 40 41.52 39.44 -36.67
C ALA A 40 40.60 39.71 -35.47
N ALA A 41 40.98 40.73 -34.64
CA ALA A 41 40.13 41.10 -33.49
C ALA A 41 38.76 41.62 -33.93
N ALA A 42 38.71 42.45 -34.97
CA ALA A 42 37.45 42.96 -35.54
C ALA A 42 36.61 41.85 -36.14
N ALA A 43 37.18 40.88 -36.86
CA ALA A 43 36.48 39.68 -37.38
C ALA A 43 35.98 38.80 -36.27
N ALA A 44 36.79 38.56 -35.24
CA ALA A 44 36.41 37.77 -34.08
C ALA A 44 35.24 38.41 -33.27
N ALA A 45 35.28 39.76 -33.11
CA ALA A 45 34.20 40.48 -32.42
C ALA A 45 32.86 40.39 -33.20
N ALA A 46 32.90 40.59 -34.51
CA ALA A 46 31.71 40.44 -35.38
C ALA A 46 31.14 39.01 -35.31
N PHE A 47 32.02 38.00 -35.34
CA PHE A 47 31.66 36.61 -35.19
C PHE A 47 31.02 36.33 -33.83
N ALA A 48 31.59 36.78 -32.72
CA ALA A 48 31.05 36.59 -31.38
C ALA A 48 29.65 37.22 -31.23
N ALA A 49 29.43 38.39 -31.83
CA ALA A 49 28.11 39.03 -31.86
C ALA A 49 27.08 38.21 -32.63
N ALA A 50 27.44 37.63 -33.78
CA ALA A 50 26.55 36.75 -34.55
C ALA A 50 26.18 35.47 -33.78
N MET A 51 27.13 34.92 -33.03
CA MET A 51 26.88 33.68 -32.22
C MET A 51 26.04 33.93 -30.97
N THR A 52 25.83 35.16 -30.51
CA THR A 52 25.08 35.46 -29.28
C THR A 52 23.61 35.00 -29.35
N ALA A 53 22.97 35.14 -30.51
CA ALA A 53 21.60 34.71 -30.71
C ALA A 53 21.44 33.19 -30.55
N LEU A 54 22.38 32.41 -31.07
CA LEU A 54 22.38 30.94 -30.98
C LEU A 54 22.64 30.45 -29.55
N ARG A 55 23.45 31.19 -28.78
CA ARG A 55 23.75 30.88 -27.39
C ARG A 55 22.48 30.84 -26.52
N SER A 56 21.64 31.86 -26.66
CA SER A 56 20.39 31.94 -25.87
C SER A 56 19.47 30.71 -26.06
N ALA A 57 19.36 30.23 -27.29
CA ALA A 57 18.55 29.04 -27.58
C ALA A 57 19.15 27.74 -27.02
N LEU A 58 20.50 27.60 -27.11
CA LEU A 58 21.20 26.45 -26.54
C LEU A 58 21.16 26.44 -25.02
N ASP A 59 21.32 27.59 -24.38
CA ASP A 59 21.24 27.74 -22.92
C ASP A 59 19.82 27.45 -22.41
N ALA A 60 18.80 27.67 -23.25
CA ALA A 60 17.41 27.26 -22.99
C ALA A 60 17.16 25.76 -23.21
N GLY A 61 18.17 24.95 -23.51
CA GLY A 61 18.06 23.51 -23.71
C GLY A 61 17.51 23.06 -25.08
N GLN A 62 17.46 24.00 -26.07
CA GLN A 62 16.95 23.68 -27.40
C GLN A 62 18.02 22.97 -28.25
N VAL A 63 17.58 22.01 -29.06
CA VAL A 63 18.41 21.37 -30.09
C VAL A 63 18.19 22.10 -31.42
N LEU A 64 19.25 22.69 -31.93
CA LEU A 64 19.22 23.47 -33.18
C LEU A 64 19.63 22.57 -34.36
N ALA A 65 18.71 22.26 -35.24
CA ALA A 65 18.96 21.38 -36.40
C ALA A 65 20.00 21.96 -37.39
N THR A 66 20.13 23.28 -37.46
CA THR A 66 21.01 23.98 -38.38
C THR A 66 22.33 24.42 -37.77
N LEU A 67 22.57 24.16 -36.46
CA LEU A 67 23.72 24.71 -35.73
C LEU A 67 25.07 24.45 -36.44
N GLY A 68 25.31 23.25 -36.95
CA GLY A 68 26.54 22.92 -37.66
C GLY A 68 26.73 23.76 -38.92
N VAL A 69 25.67 24.02 -39.68
CA VAL A 69 25.66 24.85 -40.88
C VAL A 69 25.89 26.33 -40.49
N ASP A 70 25.20 26.78 -39.45
CA ASP A 70 25.32 28.18 -38.97
C ASP A 70 26.73 28.46 -38.43
N MET A 71 27.31 27.53 -37.63
CA MET A 71 28.68 27.62 -37.17
C MET A 71 29.68 27.64 -38.33
N ALA A 72 29.51 26.80 -39.34
CA ALA A 72 30.36 26.76 -40.53
C ALA A 72 30.27 28.07 -41.33
N SER A 73 29.03 28.58 -41.52
CA SER A 73 28.78 29.83 -42.27
C SER A 73 29.43 31.03 -41.57
N HIS A 74 29.14 31.22 -40.28
CA HIS A 74 29.71 32.35 -39.52
C HIS A 74 31.24 32.28 -39.43
N ARG A 75 31.81 31.06 -39.28
CA ARG A 75 33.25 30.85 -39.31
C ARG A 75 33.84 31.25 -40.69
N ALA A 76 33.22 30.84 -41.78
CA ALA A 76 33.65 31.18 -43.12
C ALA A 76 33.54 32.69 -43.42
N GLU A 77 32.46 33.32 -42.97
CA GLU A 77 32.25 34.75 -43.07
C GLU A 77 33.34 35.54 -42.34
N ALA A 78 33.67 35.15 -41.09
CA ALA A 78 34.71 35.79 -40.31
C ALA A 78 36.10 35.65 -40.98
N LEU A 79 36.42 34.47 -41.51
CA LEU A 79 37.64 34.24 -42.28
C LEU A 79 37.66 35.04 -43.57
N ALA A 80 36.55 35.16 -44.31
CA ALA A 80 36.43 35.95 -45.54
C ALA A 80 36.63 37.43 -45.28
N VAL A 81 36.10 37.97 -44.17
CA VAL A 81 36.39 39.37 -43.75
C VAL A 81 37.88 39.57 -43.47
N PHE A 82 38.48 38.63 -42.73
CA PHE A 82 39.93 38.67 -42.47
C PHE A 82 40.74 38.60 -43.79
N ASP A 83 40.43 37.61 -44.64
CA ASP A 83 41.15 37.39 -45.89
C ASP A 83 41.09 38.62 -46.86
N LYS A 84 39.91 39.25 -46.93
CA LYS A 84 39.72 40.48 -47.76
C LYS A 84 40.65 41.59 -47.35
N ASP A 85 40.83 41.85 -46.08
CA ASP A 85 41.55 43.00 -45.60
C ASP A 85 43.04 42.70 -45.27
N ALA A 86 43.37 41.46 -44.86
CA ALA A 86 44.67 41.03 -44.41
C ALA A 86 45.59 40.50 -45.55
N SER A 87 44.99 39.98 -46.65
CA SER A 87 45.75 39.34 -47.77
C SER A 87 46.77 40.22 -48.46
N ARG A 88 46.62 41.51 -48.32
CA ARG A 88 47.58 42.53 -48.88
C ARG A 88 48.84 42.68 -48.05
N TYR A 89 48.95 42.14 -46.88
CA TYR A 89 50.10 42.23 -46.00
C TYR A 89 51.09 41.07 -46.23
N HIS A 90 52.20 41.06 -45.47
CA HIS A 90 53.26 40.06 -45.63
C HIS A 90 52.69 38.63 -45.55
N ARG A 91 52.93 37.79 -46.55
CA ARG A 91 52.31 36.51 -46.77
C ARG A 91 52.52 35.53 -45.59
N GLY A 92 53.75 35.49 -45.01
CA GLY A 92 54.05 34.59 -43.89
C GLY A 92 53.27 34.96 -42.62
N VAL A 93 53.15 36.29 -42.34
CA VAL A 93 52.41 36.82 -41.23
C VAL A 93 50.91 36.58 -41.43
N TYR A 94 50.38 36.86 -42.61
CA TYR A 94 49.00 36.61 -42.97
C TYR A 94 48.63 35.16 -42.75
N ALA A 95 49.42 34.19 -43.28
CA ALA A 95 49.15 32.80 -43.18
C ALA A 95 49.10 32.30 -41.69
N ARG A 96 50.08 32.77 -40.87
CA ARG A 96 50.11 32.44 -39.44
C ARG A 96 48.90 33.02 -38.68
N LYS A 97 48.62 34.31 -38.88
CA LYS A 97 47.50 35.00 -38.23
C LYS A 97 46.14 34.46 -38.64
N ARG A 98 46.00 33.99 -39.89
CA ARG A 98 44.82 33.32 -40.37
C ARG A 98 44.63 32.00 -39.65
N ALA A 99 45.72 31.25 -39.44
CA ALA A 99 45.62 29.97 -38.66
C ALA A 99 45.30 30.24 -37.19
N ASP A 100 45.93 31.28 -36.58
CA ASP A 100 45.62 31.67 -35.19
C ASP A 100 44.15 32.09 -35.04
N LEU A 101 43.62 32.90 -35.98
CA LEU A 101 42.19 33.28 -35.99
C LEU A 101 41.29 32.07 -36.12
N LEU A 102 41.60 31.10 -37.00
CA LEU A 102 40.81 29.88 -37.14
C LEU A 102 40.77 29.10 -35.84
N LEU A 103 41.90 28.93 -35.15
CA LEU A 103 41.97 28.28 -33.84
C LEU A 103 41.13 29.01 -32.78
N GLN A 104 41.22 30.36 -32.78
CA GLN A 104 40.42 31.19 -31.86
C GLN A 104 38.91 31.05 -32.15
N LEU A 105 38.47 31.07 -33.40
CA LEU A 105 37.07 30.88 -33.79
C LEU A 105 36.57 29.47 -33.38
N ASN A 106 37.39 28.43 -33.64
CA ASN A 106 37.06 27.08 -33.21
C ASN A 106 36.94 26.94 -31.68
N ALA A 107 37.82 27.61 -30.92
CA ALA A 107 37.73 27.63 -29.46
C ALA A 107 36.44 28.31 -28.94
N VAL A 108 35.97 29.38 -29.65
CA VAL A 108 34.67 30.00 -29.32
C VAL A 108 33.48 29.11 -29.67
N LEU A 109 33.59 28.30 -30.73
CA LEU A 109 32.52 27.39 -31.18
C LEU A 109 32.41 26.11 -30.33
N LEU A 110 33.50 25.67 -29.70
CA LEU A 110 33.51 24.44 -28.90
C LEU A 110 32.40 24.38 -27.81
N PRO A 111 32.17 25.45 -27.01
CA PRO A 111 31.07 25.46 -26.05
C PRO A 111 29.67 25.26 -26.68
N PHE A 112 29.45 25.78 -27.90
CA PHE A 112 28.19 25.58 -28.63
C PHE A 112 28.01 24.13 -29.06
N PHE A 113 29.08 23.53 -29.59
CA PHE A 113 29.12 22.11 -29.94
C PHE A 113 28.78 21.23 -28.72
N LEU A 114 29.46 21.46 -27.59
CA LEU A 114 29.22 20.70 -26.35
C LEU A 114 27.82 20.92 -25.78
N ALA A 115 27.31 22.15 -25.80
CA ALA A 115 25.95 22.46 -25.36
C ALA A 115 24.90 21.75 -26.22
N GLN A 116 25.08 21.72 -27.53
CA GLN A 116 24.21 21.01 -28.46
C GLN A 116 24.20 19.50 -28.18
N LEU A 117 25.39 18.89 -28.00
CA LEU A 117 25.49 17.47 -27.65
C LEU A 117 24.74 17.16 -26.36
N LYS A 118 24.92 17.97 -25.32
CA LYS A 118 24.23 17.82 -24.03
C LYS A 118 22.71 17.96 -24.17
N ASN A 119 22.23 18.95 -24.94
CA ASN A 119 20.81 19.15 -25.18
C ASN A 119 20.22 17.99 -25.97
N LEU A 120 20.92 17.47 -26.97
CA LEU A 120 20.54 16.31 -27.76
C LEU A 120 20.47 15.06 -26.88
N HIS A 121 21.48 14.83 -26.06
CA HIS A 121 21.51 13.75 -25.06
C HIS A 121 20.26 13.80 -24.16
N THR A 122 19.99 14.94 -23.54
CA THR A 122 18.83 15.14 -22.66
C THR A 122 17.50 14.87 -23.39
N LYS A 123 17.37 15.37 -24.62
CA LYS A 123 16.19 15.16 -25.45
C LYS A 123 15.98 13.67 -25.78
N LEU A 124 17.04 12.97 -26.20
CA LEU A 124 16.96 11.55 -26.54
C LEU A 124 16.73 10.67 -25.32
N ALA A 125 17.34 10.97 -24.18
CA ALA A 125 17.11 10.26 -22.94
C ALA A 125 15.64 10.40 -22.46
N SER A 126 15.08 11.61 -22.53
CA SER A 126 13.67 11.85 -22.19
C SER A 126 12.70 11.16 -23.16
N ALA A 127 12.99 11.19 -24.46
CA ALA A 127 12.20 10.50 -25.47
C ALA A 127 12.26 8.98 -25.31
N PHE A 128 13.43 8.42 -24.99
CA PHE A 128 13.60 7.01 -24.65
C PHE A 128 12.76 6.62 -23.43
N GLN A 129 12.84 7.41 -22.34
CA GLN A 129 12.07 7.15 -21.14
C GLN A 129 10.55 7.12 -21.43
N GLN A 130 10.07 8.08 -22.21
CA GLN A 130 8.66 8.12 -22.61
C GLN A 130 8.27 6.92 -23.48
N ALA A 131 9.08 6.58 -24.47
CA ALA A 131 8.83 5.43 -25.35
C ALA A 131 8.81 4.12 -24.57
N MET A 132 9.72 3.93 -23.61
CA MET A 132 9.73 2.77 -22.72
C MET A 132 8.47 2.71 -21.85
N GLN A 133 8.03 3.83 -21.28
CA GLN A 133 6.80 3.89 -20.48
C GLN A 133 5.56 3.58 -21.30
N GLU A 134 5.50 3.99 -22.57
CA GLU A 134 4.41 3.67 -23.48
C GLU A 134 4.43 2.19 -23.89
N GLY A 135 5.62 1.66 -24.22
CA GLY A 135 5.81 0.27 -24.60
C GLY A 135 5.47 -0.75 -23.51
N THR A 136 5.66 -0.35 -22.22
CA THR A 136 5.36 -1.21 -21.07
C THR A 136 3.89 -1.15 -20.60
N ARG A 137 3.04 -0.31 -21.19
CA ARG A 137 1.60 -0.25 -20.86
C ARG A 137 0.79 -1.42 -21.43
N GLY A 138 1.35 -2.20 -22.36
CA GLY A 138 0.69 -3.35 -22.97
C GLY A 138 0.56 -4.55 -22.02
N ALA A 139 -0.39 -5.47 -22.34
CA ALA A 139 -0.58 -6.70 -21.57
C ALA A 139 0.53 -7.75 -21.83
N SER A 140 1.25 -7.65 -22.93
CA SER A 140 2.34 -8.55 -23.33
C SER A 140 3.40 -7.75 -24.05
N TYR A 141 4.59 -7.69 -23.49
CA TYR A 141 5.77 -7.06 -24.07
C TYR A 141 7.02 -7.84 -23.67
N ASP A 142 8.06 -7.77 -24.48
CA ASP A 142 9.41 -8.23 -24.15
C ASP A 142 10.24 -7.01 -23.82
N PHE A 143 10.54 -6.85 -22.54
CA PHE A 143 11.28 -5.68 -22.03
C PHE A 143 12.67 -5.59 -22.65
N GLY A 144 13.39 -6.72 -22.77
CA GLY A 144 14.72 -6.74 -23.35
C GLY A 144 14.73 -6.28 -24.81
N ARG A 145 13.78 -6.77 -25.60
CA ARG A 145 13.64 -6.36 -27.01
C ARG A 145 13.26 -4.88 -27.14
N LEU A 146 12.36 -4.40 -26.32
CA LEU A 146 11.99 -2.97 -26.29
C LEU A 146 13.22 -2.08 -25.99
N VAL A 147 14.02 -2.46 -24.99
CA VAL A 147 15.23 -1.72 -24.64
C VAL A 147 16.18 -1.66 -25.82
N GLU A 148 16.54 -2.81 -26.42
CA GLU A 148 17.48 -2.85 -27.56
C GLU A 148 16.96 -2.05 -28.76
N GLU A 149 15.68 -2.15 -29.07
CA GLU A 149 15.05 -1.42 -30.17
C GLU A 149 15.08 0.10 -29.95
N HIS A 150 14.71 0.56 -28.75
CA HIS A 150 14.70 2.00 -28.44
C HIS A 150 16.10 2.57 -28.22
N VAL A 151 17.04 1.81 -27.66
CA VAL A 151 18.46 2.21 -27.56
C VAL A 151 19.04 2.38 -28.97
N ALA A 152 18.85 1.38 -29.84
CA ALA A 152 19.34 1.46 -31.23
C ALA A 152 18.75 2.66 -31.97
N HIS A 153 17.45 2.92 -31.79
CA HIS A 153 16.77 4.07 -32.40
C HIS A 153 17.35 5.41 -31.88
N ALA A 154 17.55 5.53 -30.56
CA ALA A 154 18.10 6.75 -29.97
C ALA A 154 19.55 7.01 -30.42
N LEU A 155 20.40 5.97 -30.49
CA LEU A 155 21.76 6.08 -30.99
C LEU A 155 21.82 6.43 -32.48
N ALA A 156 20.96 5.85 -33.29
CA ALA A 156 20.84 6.19 -34.70
C ALA A 156 20.40 7.65 -34.90
N ALA A 157 19.46 8.12 -34.09
CA ALA A 157 19.04 9.54 -34.10
C ALA A 157 20.16 10.46 -33.66
N PHE A 158 20.95 10.10 -32.64
CA PHE A 158 22.12 10.83 -32.20
C PHE A 158 23.18 10.92 -33.31
N ASP A 159 23.50 9.78 -33.94
CA ASP A 159 24.50 9.72 -35.01
C ASP A 159 24.05 10.57 -36.21
N ALA A 160 22.78 10.57 -36.59
CA ALA A 160 22.23 11.35 -37.70
C ALA A 160 22.30 12.86 -37.45
N GLU A 161 21.98 13.30 -36.22
CA GLU A 161 22.01 14.73 -35.85
C GLU A 161 23.44 15.24 -35.68
N THR A 162 24.35 14.41 -35.16
CA THR A 162 25.75 14.82 -34.89
C THR A 162 26.61 14.78 -36.14
N GLN A 163 26.27 13.99 -37.16
CA GLN A 163 27.00 13.92 -38.43
C GLN A 163 27.19 15.31 -39.10
N ARG A 164 26.22 16.21 -38.93
CA ARG A 164 26.21 17.56 -39.52
C ARG A 164 26.81 18.61 -38.59
N LEU A 165 27.12 18.24 -37.34
CA LEU A 165 27.58 19.17 -36.31
C LEU A 165 29.10 19.30 -36.27
N VAL A 166 29.83 18.23 -36.64
CA VAL A 166 31.31 18.25 -36.65
C VAL A 166 31.81 19.10 -37.81
N LEU A 167 32.58 20.13 -37.48
CA LEU A 167 33.16 21.02 -38.46
C LEU A 167 34.46 20.43 -39.03
N PRO A 168 34.75 20.63 -40.34
CA PRO A 168 36.06 20.30 -40.91
C PRO A 168 37.16 21.11 -40.22
N ASP A 169 38.35 20.57 -40.13
CA ASP A 169 39.53 21.15 -39.47
C ASP A 169 39.37 21.35 -37.96
N THR A 170 38.59 20.51 -37.30
CA THR A 170 38.45 20.43 -35.83
C THR A 170 38.70 19.02 -35.33
N ASP A 171 39.28 18.89 -34.13
CA ASP A 171 39.52 17.61 -33.46
C ASP A 171 38.30 17.18 -32.59
N TRP A 172 37.10 17.69 -32.88
CA TRP A 172 35.91 17.42 -32.09
C TRP A 172 35.42 16.03 -32.32
N SER A 173 35.23 15.31 -31.21
CA SER A 173 34.70 13.94 -31.21
C SER A 173 33.33 13.88 -30.54
N VAL A 174 32.47 13.11 -31.12
CA VAL A 174 31.13 12.79 -30.57
C VAL A 174 31.11 11.43 -29.88
N SER A 175 32.20 10.64 -29.98
CA SER A 175 32.23 9.24 -29.55
C SER A 175 32.08 9.07 -28.04
N GLU A 176 32.66 9.97 -27.27
CA GLU A 176 32.57 9.94 -25.80
C GLU A 176 31.12 10.20 -25.35
N GLU A 177 30.50 11.27 -25.86
CA GLU A 177 29.10 11.59 -25.52
C GLU A 177 28.11 10.49 -25.99
N ARG A 178 28.40 9.89 -27.15
CA ARG A 178 27.63 8.73 -27.63
C ARG A 178 27.70 7.53 -26.68
N MET A 179 28.88 7.24 -26.14
CA MET A 179 29.05 6.16 -25.14
C MET A 179 28.31 6.51 -23.85
N HIS A 180 28.43 7.74 -23.37
CA HIS A 180 27.69 8.22 -22.19
C HIS A 180 26.18 8.12 -22.40
N LEU A 181 25.68 8.53 -23.58
CA LEU A 181 24.25 8.38 -23.91
C LEU A 181 23.82 6.92 -23.84
N GLU A 182 24.57 6.01 -24.45
CA GLU A 182 24.25 4.57 -24.42
C GLU A 182 24.23 4.03 -22.99
N GLU A 183 25.19 4.41 -22.15
CA GLU A 183 25.25 4.00 -20.75
C GLU A 183 24.07 4.55 -19.95
N ASP A 184 23.72 5.82 -20.14
CA ASP A 184 22.60 6.47 -19.47
C ASP A 184 21.25 5.87 -19.90
N LEU A 185 21.05 5.58 -21.20
CA LEU A 185 19.85 4.90 -21.68
C LEU A 185 19.69 3.52 -21.03
N ARG A 186 20.78 2.75 -20.93
CA ARG A 186 20.77 1.44 -20.25
C ARG A 186 20.58 1.57 -18.74
N ALA A 187 21.09 2.63 -18.12
CA ALA A 187 20.82 2.92 -16.70
C ALA A 187 19.35 3.25 -16.45
N VAL A 188 18.75 4.08 -17.29
CA VAL A 188 17.30 4.37 -17.26
C VAL A 188 16.48 3.08 -17.44
N ALA A 189 16.85 2.23 -18.40
CA ALA A 189 16.19 0.95 -18.61
C ALA A 189 16.26 0.04 -17.37
N ARG A 190 17.43 -0.05 -16.71
CA ARG A 190 17.58 -0.79 -15.46
C ARG A 190 16.67 -0.26 -14.35
N THR A 191 16.56 1.05 -14.22
CA THR A 191 15.69 1.69 -13.24
C THR A 191 14.22 1.39 -13.52
N LEU A 192 13.77 1.51 -14.78
CA LEU A 192 12.40 1.20 -15.19
C LEU A 192 12.06 -0.29 -14.96
N ARG A 193 13.00 -1.21 -15.25
CA ARG A 193 12.84 -2.63 -14.98
C ARG A 193 12.68 -2.90 -13.48
N ALA A 194 13.51 -2.29 -12.66
CA ALA A 194 13.42 -2.41 -11.21
C ALA A 194 12.08 -1.90 -10.67
N ASP A 195 11.59 -0.78 -11.19
CA ASP A 195 10.28 -0.24 -10.84
C ASP A 195 9.13 -1.17 -11.22
N GLU A 196 9.15 -1.75 -12.43
CA GLU A 196 8.13 -2.70 -12.86
C GLU A 196 8.18 -4.01 -12.04
N THR A 197 9.39 -4.52 -11.75
CA THR A 197 9.59 -5.66 -10.87
C THR A 197 9.05 -5.38 -9.46
N GLN A 198 9.32 -4.19 -8.93
CA GLN A 198 8.80 -3.78 -7.61
C GLN A 198 7.26 -3.66 -7.61
N LYS A 199 6.67 -3.07 -8.66
CA LYS A 199 5.20 -3.01 -8.78
C LYS A 199 4.58 -4.39 -8.85
N LEU A 200 5.20 -5.33 -9.58
CA LEU A 200 4.78 -6.72 -9.63
C LEU A 200 4.86 -7.37 -8.25
N ALA A 201 5.99 -7.22 -7.56
CA ALA A 201 6.19 -7.77 -6.22
C ALA A 201 5.11 -7.26 -5.24
N VAL A 202 4.84 -5.95 -5.19
CA VAL A 202 3.80 -5.37 -4.32
C VAL A 202 2.40 -5.91 -4.62
N ARG A 203 2.06 -6.16 -5.90
CA ARG A 203 0.78 -6.78 -6.27
C ARG A 203 0.70 -8.22 -5.75
N LEU A 204 1.77 -9.00 -5.94
CA LEU A 204 1.84 -10.37 -5.47
C LEU A 204 1.83 -10.47 -3.94
N GLU A 205 2.49 -9.56 -3.23
CA GLU A 205 2.42 -9.46 -1.77
C GLU A 205 0.98 -9.28 -1.27
N LYS A 206 0.22 -8.40 -1.92
CA LYS A 206 -1.20 -8.19 -1.60
C LYS A 206 -2.04 -9.44 -1.87
N ASP A 207 -1.75 -10.12 -2.98
CA ASP A 207 -2.45 -11.35 -3.35
C ASP A 207 -2.12 -12.49 -2.38
N ILE A 208 -0.86 -12.65 -1.98
CA ILE A 208 -0.42 -13.63 -0.97
C ILE A 208 -1.16 -13.40 0.35
N ARG A 209 -1.16 -12.17 0.88
CA ARG A 209 -1.87 -11.85 2.14
C ARG A 209 -3.35 -12.18 2.08
N ARG A 210 -3.99 -11.92 0.95
CA ARG A 210 -5.42 -12.21 0.76
C ARG A 210 -5.71 -13.71 0.74
N HIS A 211 -4.87 -14.48 0.03
CA HIS A 211 -5.06 -15.93 -0.09
C HIS A 211 -4.69 -16.71 1.16
N LEU A 212 -3.82 -16.16 2.03
CA LEU A 212 -3.48 -16.77 3.30
C LEU A 212 -4.58 -16.63 4.36
N ALA A 213 -5.40 -15.59 4.30
CA ALA A 213 -6.32 -15.25 5.39
C ALA A 213 -7.34 -16.36 5.69
N GLU A 214 -8.04 -16.85 4.69
CA GLU A 214 -9.10 -17.86 4.83
C GLU A 214 -8.57 -19.25 5.20
N PRO A 215 -7.55 -19.81 4.53
CA PRO A 215 -7.02 -21.12 4.88
C PRO A 215 -6.44 -21.20 6.30
N ILE A 216 -5.75 -20.15 6.76
CA ILE A 216 -5.21 -20.08 8.11
C ILE A 216 -6.34 -20.04 9.14
N GLU A 217 -7.36 -19.22 8.90
CA GLU A 217 -8.52 -19.14 9.80
C GLU A 217 -9.29 -20.46 9.89
N ALA A 218 -9.49 -21.12 8.76
CA ALA A 218 -10.10 -22.45 8.71
C ALA A 218 -9.27 -23.48 9.49
N ALA A 219 -7.95 -23.52 9.26
CA ALA A 219 -7.05 -24.43 9.97
C ALA A 219 -7.05 -24.20 11.49
N LEU A 220 -7.04 -22.94 11.93
CA LEU A 220 -7.06 -22.57 13.35
C LEU A 220 -8.44 -22.75 14.02
N SER A 221 -9.51 -22.91 13.24
CA SER A 221 -10.85 -23.17 13.74
C SER A 221 -11.07 -24.63 14.11
N GLU A 222 -10.26 -25.53 13.58
CA GLU A 222 -10.31 -26.98 13.85
C GLU A 222 -9.07 -27.41 14.65
N PRO A 223 -9.06 -27.26 15.97
CA PRO A 223 -7.90 -27.55 16.81
C PRO A 223 -7.70 -29.06 16.97
N ASP A 224 -6.77 -29.60 16.22
CA ASP A 224 -6.29 -30.98 16.31
C ASP A 224 -4.75 -31.06 16.25
N ALA A 225 -4.19 -32.24 16.30
CA ALA A 225 -2.73 -32.45 16.25
C ALA A 225 -2.11 -31.98 14.92
N GLY A 226 -2.88 -32.01 13.81
CA GLY A 226 -2.44 -31.57 12.48
C GLY A 226 -2.73 -30.09 12.16
N MET A 227 -3.26 -29.34 13.11
CA MET A 227 -3.64 -27.94 12.91
C MET A 227 -2.47 -27.08 12.37
N TRP A 228 -1.30 -27.22 12.96
CA TRP A 228 -0.13 -26.43 12.54
C TRP A 228 0.45 -26.90 11.21
N ASP A 229 0.29 -28.18 10.86
CA ASP A 229 0.68 -28.67 9.53
C ASP A 229 -0.21 -28.10 8.44
N ARG A 230 -1.52 -27.96 8.71
CA ARG A 230 -2.45 -27.30 7.78
C ARG A 230 -2.13 -25.79 7.64
N VAL A 231 -1.83 -25.10 8.74
CA VAL A 231 -1.44 -23.69 8.73
C VAL A 231 -0.16 -23.47 7.90
N LEU A 232 0.87 -24.28 8.14
CA LEU A 232 2.12 -24.18 7.39
C LEU A 232 1.99 -24.69 5.95
N GLY A 233 1.15 -25.67 5.71
CA GLY A 233 0.80 -26.13 4.35
C GLY A 233 0.19 -25.01 3.51
N ALA A 234 -0.76 -24.26 4.08
CA ALA A 234 -1.33 -23.08 3.42
C ALA A 234 -0.28 -21.99 3.12
N TRP A 235 0.65 -21.80 4.04
CA TRP A 235 1.77 -20.87 3.82
C TRP A 235 2.69 -21.33 2.69
N HIS A 236 3.11 -22.60 2.67
CA HIS A 236 3.94 -23.16 1.59
C HIS A 236 3.23 -23.03 0.23
N GLU A 237 1.95 -23.40 0.17
CA GLU A 237 1.16 -23.26 -1.06
C GLU A 237 1.08 -21.80 -1.56
N ALA A 238 0.92 -20.84 -0.65
CA ALA A 238 0.90 -19.43 -1.01
C ALA A 238 2.27 -18.93 -1.49
N CYS A 239 3.37 -19.42 -0.89
CA CYS A 239 4.73 -19.14 -1.33
C CYS A 239 4.99 -19.69 -2.73
N ASP A 240 4.66 -20.96 -2.97
CA ASP A 240 4.86 -21.63 -4.25
C ASP A 240 4.03 -20.98 -5.37
N ARG A 241 2.78 -20.66 -5.08
CA ARG A 241 1.90 -19.93 -6.00
C ARG A 241 2.44 -18.54 -6.29
N GLY A 242 2.87 -17.80 -5.27
CA GLY A 242 3.48 -16.47 -5.40
C GLY A 242 4.75 -16.51 -6.25
N ALA A 243 5.63 -17.47 -6.01
CA ALA A 243 6.86 -17.67 -6.76
C ALA A 243 6.59 -18.09 -8.22
N ALA A 244 5.61 -18.96 -8.46
CA ALA A 244 5.23 -19.38 -9.81
C ALA A 244 4.65 -18.20 -10.61
N LEU A 245 3.72 -17.44 -10.04
CA LEU A 245 3.15 -16.24 -10.66
C LEU A 245 4.19 -15.15 -10.90
N TYR A 246 5.14 -14.99 -9.98
CA TYR A 246 6.24 -14.06 -10.19
C TYR A 246 7.08 -14.47 -11.39
N ARG A 247 7.56 -15.73 -11.46
CA ARG A 247 8.37 -16.23 -12.58
C ARG A 247 7.65 -16.12 -13.92
N GLU A 248 6.36 -16.46 -13.95
CA GLU A 248 5.53 -16.33 -15.16
C GLU A 248 5.49 -14.88 -15.66
N ARG A 249 5.22 -13.93 -14.75
CA ARG A 249 5.09 -12.52 -15.11
C ARG A 249 6.42 -11.81 -15.27
N ALA A 250 7.46 -12.20 -14.53
CA ALA A 250 8.81 -11.66 -14.65
C ALA A 250 9.55 -12.12 -15.91
N ALA A 251 9.12 -13.22 -16.53
CA ALA A 251 9.71 -13.72 -17.79
C ALA A 251 9.77 -12.65 -18.90
N HIS A 252 8.82 -11.70 -18.90
CA HIS A 252 8.79 -10.58 -19.85
C HIS A 252 9.73 -9.43 -19.52
N LEU A 253 10.27 -9.40 -18.29
CA LEU A 253 11.11 -8.31 -17.79
C LEU A 253 12.61 -8.55 -18.00
N ASN A 254 12.99 -9.76 -18.43
CA ASN A 254 14.41 -10.15 -18.59
C ASN A 254 15.23 -9.91 -17.31
N THR A 255 14.68 -10.32 -16.17
CA THR A 255 15.34 -10.23 -14.87
C THR A 255 16.50 -11.23 -14.79
N THR A 256 17.51 -10.91 -13.99
CA THR A 256 18.62 -11.86 -13.75
C THR A 256 18.17 -12.92 -12.73
N PRO A 257 18.79 -14.13 -12.76
CA PRO A 257 18.48 -15.18 -11.77
C PRO A 257 18.66 -14.72 -10.32
N ASP A 258 19.63 -13.84 -10.06
CA ASP A 258 19.88 -13.30 -8.73
C ASP A 258 18.79 -12.31 -8.30
N GLU A 259 18.30 -11.45 -9.21
CA GLU A 259 17.15 -10.55 -8.98
C GLU A 259 15.88 -11.36 -8.70
N ASP A 260 15.67 -12.45 -9.44
CA ASP A 260 14.55 -13.36 -9.24
C ASP A 260 14.61 -14.05 -7.88
N ALA A 261 15.78 -14.60 -7.52
CA ALA A 261 15.98 -15.23 -6.23
C ALA A 261 15.75 -14.26 -5.07
N ALA A 262 16.27 -13.03 -5.17
CA ALA A 262 16.07 -11.99 -4.17
C ALA A 262 14.59 -11.59 -4.04
N THR A 263 13.88 -11.47 -5.16
CA THR A 263 12.46 -11.09 -5.14
C THR A 263 11.57 -12.22 -4.60
N VAL A 264 11.82 -13.46 -4.99
CA VAL A 264 11.11 -14.63 -4.46
C VAL A 264 11.40 -14.77 -2.96
N GLY A 265 12.65 -14.60 -2.52
CA GLY A 265 13.00 -14.59 -1.10
C GLY A 265 12.22 -13.54 -0.32
N ARG A 266 12.08 -12.33 -0.86
CA ARG A 266 11.28 -11.26 -0.26
C ARG A 266 9.79 -11.61 -0.20
N LEU A 267 9.22 -12.21 -1.24
CA LEU A 267 7.83 -12.69 -1.24
C LEU A 267 7.60 -13.76 -0.17
N HIS A 268 8.56 -14.68 0.03
CA HIS A 268 8.51 -15.66 1.12
C HIS A 268 8.53 -15.00 2.50
N MET A 269 9.36 -13.98 2.70
CA MET A 269 9.40 -13.23 3.97
C MET A 269 8.10 -12.47 4.22
N VAL A 270 7.51 -11.88 3.18
CA VAL A 270 6.19 -11.21 3.28
C VAL A 270 5.09 -12.21 3.61
N ALA A 271 5.12 -13.40 2.99
CA ALA A 271 4.19 -14.47 3.29
C ALA A 271 4.34 -14.97 4.74
N TRP A 272 5.59 -15.08 5.22
CA TRP A 272 5.88 -15.46 6.61
C TRP A 272 5.36 -14.42 7.60
N ARG A 273 5.64 -13.14 7.36
CA ARG A 273 5.11 -12.05 8.19
C ARG A 273 3.57 -12.05 8.20
N ALA A 274 2.94 -12.22 7.03
CA ALA A 274 1.49 -12.28 6.91
C ALA A 274 0.89 -13.47 7.66
N LEU A 275 1.58 -14.63 7.66
CA LEU A 275 1.21 -15.78 8.48
C LEU A 275 1.24 -15.42 9.97
N LEU A 276 2.36 -14.85 10.44
CA LEU A 276 2.53 -14.51 11.85
C LEU A 276 1.50 -13.47 12.32
N ASP A 277 1.26 -12.44 11.53
CA ASP A 277 0.24 -11.42 11.82
C ASP A 277 -1.14 -12.08 11.95
N ARG A 278 -1.49 -12.99 11.03
CA ARG A 278 -2.77 -13.69 11.06
C ARG A 278 -2.89 -14.65 12.24
N VAL A 279 -1.81 -15.38 12.54
CA VAL A 279 -1.76 -16.26 13.74
C VAL A 279 -1.93 -15.43 15.00
N GLN A 280 -1.22 -14.29 15.12
CA GLN A 280 -1.33 -13.41 16.27
C GLN A 280 -2.74 -12.82 16.44
N GLU A 281 -3.37 -12.40 15.35
CA GLU A 281 -4.75 -11.90 15.33
C GLU A 281 -5.73 -12.99 15.78
N SER A 282 -5.63 -14.18 15.19
CA SER A 282 -6.52 -15.31 15.44
C SER A 282 -6.26 -15.99 16.79
N THR A 283 -5.10 -15.78 17.41
CA THR A 283 -4.76 -16.26 18.77
C THR A 283 -4.80 -15.14 19.81
N SER A 284 -5.41 -13.99 19.47
CA SER A 284 -5.65 -12.94 20.46
C SER A 284 -6.53 -13.45 21.60
N GLU A 285 -6.38 -12.88 22.80
CA GLU A 285 -7.06 -13.35 24.01
C GLU A 285 -8.59 -13.43 23.84
N THR A 286 -9.18 -12.44 23.19
CA THR A 286 -10.63 -12.38 22.96
C THR A 286 -11.12 -13.47 22.01
N VAL A 287 -10.36 -13.70 20.92
CA VAL A 287 -10.71 -14.71 19.91
C VAL A 287 -10.55 -16.11 20.49
N LEU A 288 -9.43 -16.39 21.18
CA LEU A 288 -9.21 -17.69 21.82
C LEU A 288 -10.22 -17.96 22.92
N ALA A 289 -10.54 -16.99 23.76
CA ALA A 289 -11.57 -17.15 24.78
C ALA A 289 -12.93 -17.51 24.16
N SER A 290 -13.29 -16.84 23.04
CA SER A 290 -14.53 -17.15 22.30
C SER A 290 -14.51 -18.56 21.70
N ARG A 291 -13.38 -18.97 21.09
CA ARG A 291 -13.23 -20.33 20.51
C ARG A 291 -13.28 -21.41 21.58
N LEU A 292 -12.57 -21.24 22.69
CA LEU A 292 -12.62 -22.18 23.80
C LEU A 292 -14.01 -22.29 24.39
N ARG A 293 -14.72 -21.17 24.50
CA ARG A 293 -16.12 -21.18 24.94
C ARG A 293 -17.02 -21.91 23.96
N ALA A 294 -16.90 -21.63 22.66
CA ALA A 294 -17.71 -22.33 21.65
C ALA A 294 -17.45 -23.84 21.66
N PHE A 295 -16.17 -24.25 21.74
CA PHE A 295 -15.78 -25.67 21.80
C PHE A 295 -16.30 -26.38 23.05
N PHE A 296 -16.29 -25.68 24.20
CA PHE A 296 -16.88 -26.20 25.42
C PHE A 296 -18.40 -26.31 25.33
N GLU A 297 -19.06 -25.25 24.83
CA GLU A 297 -20.52 -25.22 24.69
C GLU A 297 -21.01 -26.33 23.75
N ASP A 298 -20.30 -26.56 22.64
CA ASP A 298 -20.61 -27.62 21.69
C ASP A 298 -20.59 -29.03 22.34
N ARG A 299 -19.64 -29.26 23.25
CA ARG A 299 -19.55 -30.56 23.98
C ARG A 299 -20.43 -30.66 25.19
N PHE A 300 -20.66 -29.59 25.90
CA PHE A 300 -21.42 -29.59 27.15
C PHE A 300 -22.90 -29.33 26.92
N ARG A 301 -23.27 -28.34 26.08
CA ARG A 301 -24.68 -27.93 25.89
C ARG A 301 -25.39 -28.67 24.78
N TYR A 302 -24.66 -29.24 23.82
CA TYR A 302 -25.23 -29.92 22.65
C TYR A 302 -24.89 -31.40 22.67
N ASP A 303 -25.77 -32.22 22.07
CA ASP A 303 -25.51 -33.65 21.83
C ASP A 303 -24.76 -33.85 20.49
N ALA A 304 -24.46 -35.11 20.15
CA ALA A 304 -23.78 -35.47 18.90
C ALA A 304 -24.58 -35.11 17.62
N SER A 305 -25.86 -34.79 17.76
CA SER A 305 -26.75 -34.38 16.66
C SER A 305 -26.91 -32.84 16.59
N GLY A 306 -26.23 -32.07 17.45
CA GLY A 306 -26.32 -30.62 17.52
C GLY A 306 -27.59 -30.09 18.18
N VAL A 307 -28.33 -30.95 18.89
CA VAL A 307 -29.55 -30.57 19.63
C VAL A 307 -29.16 -30.15 21.04
N PRO A 308 -29.73 -29.05 21.58
CA PRO A 308 -29.47 -28.66 22.96
C PRO A 308 -29.85 -29.76 23.96
N ARG A 309 -28.92 -30.14 24.83
CA ARG A 309 -29.16 -31.16 25.87
C ARG A 309 -30.12 -30.61 26.90
N VAL A 310 -31.18 -31.38 27.17
CA VAL A 310 -32.08 -31.15 28.28
C VAL A 310 -31.65 -32.09 29.41
N TRP A 311 -30.98 -31.55 30.42
CA TRP A 311 -30.46 -32.29 31.55
C TRP A 311 -31.58 -32.81 32.41
N LYS A 312 -31.59 -34.13 32.61
CA LYS A 312 -32.50 -34.81 33.54
C LYS A 312 -31.79 -35.11 34.86
N PRO A 313 -32.51 -35.29 35.96
CA PRO A 313 -31.90 -35.64 37.26
C PRO A 313 -31.12 -36.95 37.26
N SER A 314 -31.36 -37.80 36.26
CA SER A 314 -30.68 -39.09 36.07
C SER A 314 -29.38 -38.98 35.28
N ASP A 315 -29.13 -37.84 34.67
CA ASP A 315 -27.97 -37.67 33.79
C ASP A 315 -26.75 -37.25 34.62
N ASP A 316 -25.59 -37.81 34.28
CA ASP A 316 -24.33 -37.44 34.92
C ASP A 316 -23.77 -36.16 34.32
N MET A 317 -24.32 -35.03 34.77
CA MET A 317 -23.91 -33.70 34.35
C MET A 317 -22.48 -33.39 34.80
N ASP A 318 -22.06 -33.91 35.94
CA ASP A 318 -20.76 -33.64 36.54
C ASP A 318 -19.64 -34.27 35.69
N ASP A 319 -19.80 -35.52 35.26
CA ASP A 319 -18.85 -36.17 34.35
C ASP A 319 -18.78 -35.49 32.98
N ALA A 320 -19.94 -35.16 32.39
CA ALA A 320 -19.99 -34.47 31.12
C ALA A 320 -19.31 -33.10 31.18
N PHE A 321 -19.47 -32.36 32.29
CA PHE A 321 -18.80 -31.10 32.54
C PHE A 321 -17.29 -31.26 32.62
N VAL A 322 -16.81 -32.23 33.43
CA VAL A 322 -15.38 -32.49 33.60
C VAL A 322 -14.74 -32.87 32.26
N GLN A 323 -15.36 -33.77 31.50
CA GLN A 323 -14.86 -34.17 30.17
C GLN A 323 -14.81 -32.99 29.19
N ALA A 324 -15.88 -32.21 29.07
CA ALA A 324 -15.92 -31.04 28.20
C ALA A 324 -14.90 -29.97 28.60
N ARG A 325 -14.76 -29.70 29.91
CA ARG A 325 -13.79 -28.72 30.44
C ARG A 325 -12.37 -29.16 30.20
N ASP A 326 -12.02 -30.41 30.51
CA ASP A 326 -10.64 -30.90 30.42
C ASP A 326 -10.23 -31.06 28.95
N ALA A 327 -11.11 -31.49 28.06
CA ALA A 327 -10.90 -31.52 26.63
C ALA A 327 -10.65 -30.10 26.07
N THR A 328 -11.36 -29.09 26.57
CA THR A 328 -11.16 -27.69 26.15
C THR A 328 -9.85 -27.12 26.68
N LEU A 329 -9.50 -27.42 27.93
CA LEU A 329 -8.22 -26.96 28.52
C LEU A 329 -7.00 -27.56 27.80
N ALA A 330 -7.13 -28.78 27.25
CA ALA A 330 -6.10 -29.43 26.46
C ALA A 330 -5.79 -28.68 25.13
N LEU A 331 -6.67 -27.81 24.65
CA LEU A 331 -6.45 -27.01 23.45
C LEU A 331 -5.50 -25.83 23.71
N ILE A 332 -5.39 -25.32 24.93
CA ILE A 332 -4.55 -24.16 25.25
C ILE A 332 -3.09 -24.42 24.90
N PRO A 333 -2.44 -25.51 25.33
CA PRO A 333 -1.06 -25.81 24.92
C PRO A 333 -0.90 -26.03 23.41
N LEU A 334 -1.93 -26.54 22.72
CA LEU A 334 -1.91 -26.72 21.28
C LEU A 334 -1.81 -25.38 20.54
N TYR A 335 -2.54 -24.35 20.98
CA TYR A 335 -2.41 -23.00 20.45
C TYR A 335 -1.15 -22.26 20.91
N ALA A 336 -0.57 -22.67 22.04
CA ALA A 336 0.56 -21.95 22.64
C ALA A 336 1.86 -22.12 21.89
N THR A 337 2.07 -23.24 21.21
CA THR A 337 3.31 -23.55 20.54
C THR A 337 3.02 -24.22 19.20
N MET A 338 3.62 -23.70 18.13
CA MET A 338 3.55 -24.36 16.83
C MET A 338 4.40 -25.65 16.88
N GLN A 339 3.75 -26.80 16.63
CA GLN A 339 4.38 -28.11 16.64
C GLN A 339 4.01 -28.87 15.37
N PRO A 340 4.52 -28.46 14.21
CA PRO A 340 4.33 -29.21 12.97
C PRO A 340 5.21 -30.43 12.93
N GLU A 341 4.86 -31.43 12.12
CA GLU A 341 5.72 -32.58 11.83
C GLU A 341 7.05 -32.18 11.20
N THR A 342 6.99 -31.19 10.29
CA THR A 342 8.18 -30.68 9.59
C THR A 342 8.30 -29.16 9.83
N PRO A 343 9.24 -28.73 10.69
CA PRO A 343 9.44 -27.30 10.93
C PRO A 343 10.02 -26.61 9.68
N PRO A 344 9.50 -25.43 9.30
CA PRO A 344 10.02 -24.68 8.18
C PRO A 344 11.38 -24.06 8.52
N THR A 345 12.26 -23.94 7.52
CA THR A 345 13.54 -23.24 7.65
C THR A 345 13.34 -21.79 7.22
N VAL A 346 13.00 -20.91 8.16
CA VAL A 346 12.86 -19.47 7.91
C VAL A 346 13.87 -18.73 8.76
N ALA A 347 14.83 -18.10 8.08
CA ALA A 347 15.74 -17.14 8.71
C ALA A 347 14.97 -15.83 8.93
N GLY A 348 14.97 -15.32 10.16
CA GLY A 348 14.39 -14.00 10.45
C GLY A 348 15.22 -12.85 9.85
N ASP A 349 14.64 -11.67 9.78
CA ASP A 349 15.30 -10.41 9.49
C ASP A 349 15.11 -9.42 10.67
N GLU A 350 15.57 -8.16 10.51
CA GLU A 350 15.43 -7.12 11.56
C GLU A 350 13.97 -6.91 12.01
N ASP A 351 13.01 -7.09 11.10
CA ASP A 351 11.59 -6.79 11.32
C ASP A 351 10.73 -8.06 11.51
N THR A 352 11.25 -9.24 11.20
CA THR A 352 10.47 -10.48 11.17
C THR A 352 11.18 -11.57 11.94
N PRO A 353 10.54 -12.15 12.98
CA PRO A 353 11.15 -13.18 13.78
C PRO A 353 11.42 -14.45 12.97
N SER A 354 12.52 -15.14 13.31
CA SER A 354 12.85 -16.46 12.81
C SER A 354 11.80 -17.49 13.26
N TRP A 355 11.86 -18.70 12.67
CA TRP A 355 11.01 -19.81 13.11
C TRP A 355 11.13 -20.09 14.61
N ASP A 356 12.34 -20.14 15.15
CA ASP A 356 12.59 -20.49 16.56
C ASP A 356 12.00 -19.47 17.54
N GLU A 357 11.94 -18.21 17.15
CA GLU A 357 11.33 -17.14 17.91
C GLU A 357 9.79 -17.15 17.78
N ALA A 358 9.30 -17.34 16.56
CA ALA A 358 7.88 -17.29 16.22
C ALA A 358 7.08 -18.51 16.71
N ARG A 359 7.73 -19.68 16.83
CA ARG A 359 7.03 -20.92 17.21
C ARG A 359 6.29 -20.84 18.54
N ARG A 360 6.67 -19.91 19.41
CA ARG A 360 6.02 -19.68 20.70
C ARG A 360 4.96 -18.59 20.57
N VAL A 361 3.73 -18.99 20.24
CA VAL A 361 2.60 -18.08 19.96
C VAL A 361 2.09 -17.40 21.24
N LEU A 362 1.97 -18.17 22.34
CA LEU A 362 1.49 -17.64 23.62
C LEU A 362 2.56 -17.80 24.70
N SER A 363 2.70 -16.77 25.53
CA SER A 363 3.52 -16.87 26.74
C SER A 363 2.82 -17.72 27.79
N GLU A 364 3.61 -18.34 28.70
CA GLU A 364 3.07 -19.15 29.82
C GLU A 364 2.09 -18.37 30.70
N ARG A 365 2.37 -17.07 30.90
CA ARG A 365 1.47 -16.17 31.63
C ARG A 365 0.11 -16.03 30.96
N ARG A 366 0.10 -15.83 29.63
CA ARG A 366 -1.15 -15.72 28.84
C ARG A 366 -1.92 -17.04 28.85
N CYS A 367 -1.24 -18.18 28.72
CA CYS A 367 -1.88 -19.50 28.83
C CYS A 367 -2.54 -19.71 30.20
N ALA A 368 -1.86 -19.36 31.29
CA ALA A 368 -2.42 -19.46 32.63
C ALA A 368 -3.61 -18.53 32.86
N GLU A 369 -3.57 -17.32 32.31
CA GLU A 369 -4.66 -16.35 32.40
C GLU A 369 -5.89 -16.78 31.61
N LEU A 370 -5.70 -17.25 30.38
CA LEU A 370 -6.74 -17.80 29.54
C LEU A 370 -7.40 -19.02 30.18
N GLY A 371 -6.59 -19.93 30.76
CA GLY A 371 -7.11 -21.09 31.49
C GLY A 371 -7.92 -20.73 32.74
N ARG A 372 -7.50 -19.70 33.48
CA ARG A 372 -8.26 -19.20 34.64
C ARG A 372 -9.58 -18.55 34.22
N ARG A 373 -9.56 -17.76 33.15
CA ARG A 373 -10.76 -17.13 32.58
C ARG A 373 -11.74 -18.17 32.09
N PHE A 374 -11.27 -19.12 31.30
CA PHE A 374 -12.10 -20.21 30.78
C PHE A 374 -12.75 -21.02 31.91
N ARG A 375 -12.00 -21.42 32.96
CA ARG A 375 -12.58 -22.14 34.09
C ARG A 375 -13.72 -21.38 34.73
N ARG A 376 -13.59 -20.08 34.96
CA ARG A 376 -14.70 -19.26 35.51
C ARG A 376 -15.94 -19.25 34.62
N ASP A 377 -15.71 -19.14 33.29
CA ASP A 377 -16.80 -19.10 32.33
C ASP A 377 -17.49 -20.48 32.23
N ALA A 378 -16.72 -21.57 32.28
CA ALA A 378 -17.23 -22.95 32.31
C ALA A 378 -18.01 -23.23 33.60
N ASP A 379 -17.49 -22.83 34.77
CA ASP A 379 -18.18 -23.00 36.07
C ASP A 379 -19.51 -22.23 36.10
N ALA A 380 -19.54 -21.00 35.49
CA ALA A 380 -20.77 -20.23 35.38
C ALA A 380 -21.83 -20.97 34.51
N ALA A 381 -21.39 -21.53 33.37
CA ALA A 381 -22.27 -22.30 32.49
C ALA A 381 -22.79 -23.59 33.16
N TYR A 382 -21.95 -24.25 33.95
CA TYR A 382 -22.38 -25.42 34.77
C TYR A 382 -23.44 -25.05 35.80
N VAL A 383 -23.23 -23.96 36.57
CA VAL A 383 -24.20 -23.48 37.56
C VAL A 383 -25.52 -23.09 36.90
N GLU A 384 -25.49 -22.50 35.74
CA GLU A 384 -26.68 -22.15 34.95
C GLU A 384 -27.44 -23.42 34.52
N ALA A 385 -26.76 -24.44 33.99
CA ALA A 385 -27.34 -25.71 33.61
C ALA A 385 -27.97 -26.43 34.81
N LYS A 386 -27.30 -26.43 35.97
CA LYS A 386 -27.78 -27.05 37.21
C LYS A 386 -29.02 -26.35 37.75
N ARG A 387 -29.10 -25.02 37.67
CA ARG A 387 -30.33 -24.27 38.02
C ARG A 387 -31.50 -24.62 37.11
N GLY A 388 -31.26 -24.82 35.82
CA GLY A 388 -32.26 -25.23 34.84
C GLY A 388 -32.87 -26.62 35.19
N THR A 389 -32.04 -27.52 35.67
CA THR A 389 -32.49 -28.87 36.11
C THR A 389 -33.38 -28.81 37.36
N VAL A 390 -33.02 -27.97 38.33
CA VAL A 390 -33.79 -27.79 39.57
C VAL A 390 -35.14 -27.12 39.30
N SER A 391 -35.22 -26.17 38.35
CA SER A 391 -36.50 -25.51 38.02
C SER A 391 -37.49 -26.42 37.30
N SER A 392 -37.04 -27.46 36.61
CA SER A 392 -37.90 -28.45 35.95
C SER A 392 -38.47 -29.46 36.96
N MET A 393 -37.99 -29.49 38.19
CA MET A 393 -38.47 -30.36 39.26
C MET A 393 -39.72 -29.86 40.01
N THR A 394 -40.28 -28.72 39.67
CA THR A 394 -41.54 -28.26 40.21
C THR A 394 -42.71 -29.00 39.52
N GLN A 395 -42.64 -30.35 39.46
CA GLN A 395 -43.85 -31.16 39.33
C GLN A 395 -44.54 -31.07 40.68
N VAL A 396 -45.63 -30.35 40.70
CA VAL A 396 -46.51 -30.25 41.88
C VAL A 396 -46.85 -31.68 42.31
N PRO A 397 -46.44 -32.10 43.52
CA PRO A 397 -46.65 -33.48 43.93
C PRO A 397 -48.13 -33.82 43.89
N TRP A 398 -48.54 -35.05 43.44
CA TRP A 398 -49.90 -35.42 43.22
C TRP A 398 -50.80 -35.29 44.51
N TRP A 399 -50.22 -35.44 45.67
CA TRP A 399 -50.92 -35.22 46.94
C TRP A 399 -51.37 -33.74 47.12
N MET A 400 -50.72 -32.76 46.50
CA MET A 400 -51.14 -31.38 46.55
C MET A 400 -52.42 -31.15 45.74
N TYR A 401 -52.64 -31.91 44.65
CA TYR A 401 -53.95 -31.95 43.97
C TYR A 401 -55.02 -32.52 44.84
N VAL A 402 -54.71 -33.58 45.66
CA VAL A 402 -55.65 -34.14 46.62
C VAL A 402 -56.03 -33.14 47.69
N VAL A 403 -55.02 -32.39 48.22
CA VAL A 403 -55.29 -31.35 49.22
C VAL A 403 -56.14 -30.22 48.61
N LEU A 404 -55.84 -29.81 47.36
CA LEU A 404 -56.64 -28.80 46.62
C LEU A 404 -58.09 -29.26 46.42
N ILE A 405 -58.28 -30.52 46.08
CA ILE A 405 -59.64 -31.12 45.93
C ILE A 405 -60.34 -31.14 47.27
N VAL A 406 -59.69 -31.56 48.37
CA VAL A 406 -60.25 -31.60 49.70
C VAL A 406 -60.60 -30.21 50.23
N LEU A 407 -59.70 -29.22 50.03
CA LEU A 407 -59.95 -27.82 50.39
C LEU A 407 -61.09 -27.19 49.56
N GLY A 408 -61.14 -27.50 48.26
CA GLY A 408 -62.17 -27.00 47.36
C GLY A 408 -63.53 -27.73 47.46
N TRP A 409 -63.58 -28.90 48.19
CA TRP A 409 -64.75 -29.70 48.29
C TRP A 409 -65.96 -28.96 48.89
N ASN A 410 -65.74 -28.23 49.95
CA ASN A 410 -66.78 -27.40 50.61
C ASN A 410 -67.34 -26.32 49.71
N GLU A 411 -66.46 -25.64 48.94
CA GLU A 411 -66.88 -24.63 47.96
C GLU A 411 -67.62 -25.25 46.77
N ALA A 412 -67.19 -26.42 46.31
CA ALA A 412 -67.82 -27.17 45.24
C ALA A 412 -69.21 -27.61 45.65
N MET A 413 -69.39 -28.11 46.92
CA MET A 413 -70.69 -28.47 47.48
C MET A 413 -71.62 -27.29 47.67
N ALA A 414 -71.10 -26.09 48.07
CA ALA A 414 -71.86 -24.86 48.15
C ALA A 414 -72.39 -24.42 46.79
N VAL A 415 -71.61 -24.58 45.73
CA VAL A 415 -72.06 -24.31 44.36
C VAL A 415 -73.09 -25.29 43.85
N LEU A 416 -72.94 -26.60 44.16
CA LEU A 416 -73.88 -27.62 43.75
C LEU A 416 -75.24 -27.57 44.48
N HIS A 417 -75.28 -27.10 45.75
CA HIS A 417 -76.48 -26.98 46.54
C HIS A 417 -77.24 -25.64 46.31
N SER A 418 -76.64 -24.69 45.73
CA SER A 418 -77.28 -23.41 45.39
C SER A 418 -77.82 -23.46 43.96
N PRO A 419 -79.10 -23.36 43.72
CA PRO A 419 -79.65 -23.45 42.35
C PRO A 419 -79.16 -22.29 41.47
N VAL A 420 -78.84 -21.17 42.07
CA VAL A 420 -78.30 -19.97 41.34
C VAL A 420 -76.89 -20.20 40.89
N TYR A 421 -76.00 -20.67 41.77
CA TYR A 421 -74.58 -20.94 41.40
C TYR A 421 -74.47 -22.16 40.50
N PHE A 422 -75.30 -23.15 40.63
CA PHE A 422 -75.38 -24.35 39.77
C PHE A 422 -75.79 -23.96 38.34
N THR A 423 -76.85 -23.12 38.18
CA THR A 423 -77.24 -22.61 36.84
C THR A 423 -76.16 -21.74 36.20
N LEU A 424 -75.47 -20.94 36.99
CA LEU A 424 -74.36 -20.11 36.51
C LEU A 424 -73.18 -21.00 36.10
N LEU A 425 -72.85 -22.04 36.86
CA LEU A 425 -71.82 -23.04 36.50
C LEU A 425 -72.16 -23.73 35.18
N CYS A 426 -73.45 -24.20 35.05
CA CYS A 426 -73.90 -24.83 33.81
C CYS A 426 -73.84 -23.90 32.62
N MET A 427 -74.10 -22.61 32.79
CA MET A 427 -74.03 -21.61 31.76
C MET A 427 -72.55 -21.35 31.32
N VAL A 428 -71.62 -21.28 32.28
CA VAL A 428 -70.18 -21.17 32.00
C VAL A 428 -69.68 -22.42 31.30
N LEU A 429 -70.07 -23.63 31.76
CA LEU A 429 -69.65 -24.88 31.10
C LEU A 429 -70.23 -24.97 29.68
N ALA A 430 -71.50 -24.59 29.50
CA ALA A 430 -72.12 -24.58 28.18
C ALA A 430 -71.42 -23.56 27.22
N SER A 431 -71.12 -22.39 27.73
CA SER A 431 -70.38 -21.40 26.93
C SER A 431 -68.95 -21.85 26.59
N ALA A 432 -68.27 -22.46 27.55
CA ALA A 432 -66.92 -23.04 27.31
C ALA A 432 -66.97 -24.18 26.29
N TYR A 433 -68.03 -25.07 26.40
CA TYR A 433 -68.23 -26.14 25.42
C TYR A 433 -68.50 -25.59 24.01
N VAL A 434 -69.33 -24.58 23.88
CA VAL A 434 -69.59 -23.90 22.57
C VAL A 434 -68.31 -23.27 22.00
N VAL A 435 -67.57 -22.56 22.83
CA VAL A 435 -66.28 -21.99 22.42
C VAL A 435 -65.32 -23.07 21.96
N TRP A 436 -65.23 -24.18 22.69
CA TRP A 436 -64.39 -25.34 22.33
C TRP A 436 -64.87 -26.05 21.06
N ARG A 437 -66.17 -26.31 20.97
CA ARG A 437 -66.80 -26.99 19.84
C ARG A 437 -66.75 -26.22 18.53
N MET A 438 -66.82 -24.88 18.61
CA MET A 438 -66.76 -23.97 17.46
C MET A 438 -65.34 -23.51 17.14
N ASN A 439 -64.33 -24.00 17.85
CA ASN A 439 -62.91 -23.62 17.68
C ASN A 439 -62.64 -22.11 17.78
N LEU A 440 -63.45 -21.38 18.58
CA LEU A 440 -63.41 -19.95 18.79
C LEU A 440 -62.39 -19.53 19.89
N ALA A 441 -61.67 -20.48 20.46
CA ALA A 441 -60.68 -20.23 21.53
C ALA A 441 -59.59 -19.22 21.09
N GLY A 442 -59.11 -19.32 19.86
CA GLY A 442 -58.07 -18.42 19.29
C GLY A 442 -58.59 -16.99 19.14
N PRO A 443 -59.71 -16.74 18.43
CA PRO A 443 -60.29 -15.42 18.30
C PRO A 443 -60.71 -14.78 19.63
N MET A 444 -61.24 -15.56 20.57
CA MET A 444 -61.63 -15.06 21.88
C MET A 444 -60.46 -14.62 22.74
N LEU A 445 -59.34 -15.39 22.71
CA LEU A 445 -58.09 -14.99 23.39
C LEU A 445 -57.50 -13.69 22.85
N THR A 446 -57.59 -13.46 21.56
CA THR A 446 -57.12 -12.18 20.95
C THR A 446 -58.03 -11.01 21.36
N VAL A 447 -59.34 -11.18 21.38
CA VAL A 447 -60.29 -10.13 21.82
C VAL A 447 -60.12 -9.84 23.31
N THR A 448 -60.01 -10.85 24.16
CA THR A 448 -59.85 -10.66 25.62
C THR A 448 -58.50 -10.00 25.94
N THR A 449 -57.41 -10.35 25.22
CA THR A 449 -56.11 -9.68 25.40
C THR A 449 -56.15 -8.23 24.90
N HIS A 450 -56.92 -7.94 23.85
CA HIS A 450 -57.09 -6.58 23.36
C HIS A 450 -57.90 -5.71 24.33
N VAL A 451 -59.03 -6.24 24.84
CA VAL A 451 -59.88 -5.54 25.85
C VAL A 451 -59.10 -5.37 27.17
N ALA A 452 -58.31 -6.36 27.60
CA ALA A 452 -57.47 -6.23 28.78
C ALA A 452 -56.39 -5.15 28.63
N LYS A 453 -55.81 -5.02 27.42
CA LYS A 453 -54.87 -3.93 27.12
C LYS A 453 -55.53 -2.56 27.11
N GLU A 454 -56.74 -2.45 26.55
CA GLU A 454 -57.48 -1.17 26.56
C GLU A 454 -57.94 -0.76 27.97
N LEU A 455 -58.44 -1.77 28.78
CA LEU A 455 -58.78 -1.51 30.18
C LEU A 455 -57.54 -1.08 31.00
N ARG A 456 -56.39 -1.66 30.72
CA ARG A 456 -55.14 -1.28 31.38
C ARG A 456 -54.71 0.15 30.97
N ALA A 457 -54.82 0.49 29.68
CA ALA A 457 -54.57 1.83 29.17
C ALA A 457 -55.53 2.89 29.76
N LEU A 458 -56.81 2.55 29.90
CA LEU A 458 -57.80 3.42 30.57
C LEU A 458 -57.51 3.57 32.06
N GLY A 459 -57.09 2.50 32.73
CA GLY A 459 -56.64 2.50 34.14
C GLY A 459 -55.43 3.39 34.35
N GLU A 460 -54.43 3.31 33.46
CA GLU A 460 -53.23 4.16 33.50
C GLU A 460 -53.54 5.61 33.19
N GLN A 461 -54.52 5.89 32.32
CA GLN A 461 -54.99 7.22 32.00
C GLN A 461 -55.74 7.86 33.17
N GLN A 462 -56.59 7.09 33.85
CA GLN A 462 -57.30 7.53 35.09
C GLN A 462 -56.29 7.77 36.24
N LEU A 463 -55.24 6.93 36.37
CA LEU A 463 -54.21 7.10 37.38
C LEU A 463 -53.37 8.36 37.10
N ARG A 464 -53.11 8.68 35.85
CA ARG A 464 -52.43 9.95 35.49
C ARG A 464 -53.27 11.17 35.82
N VAL A 465 -54.56 11.11 35.54
CA VAL A 465 -55.49 12.23 35.88
C VAL A 465 -55.59 12.42 37.40
N TYR A 466 -55.46 11.36 38.19
CA TYR A 466 -55.47 11.39 39.66
C TYR A 466 -54.15 11.90 40.25
N LEU A 467 -53.05 11.65 39.56
CA LEU A 467 -51.67 12.10 39.96
C LEU A 467 -51.37 13.53 39.52
N ASP A 468 -52.05 14.05 38.49
CA ASP A 468 -51.92 15.41 37.98
C ASP A 468 -52.88 16.45 38.62
N ALA A 469 -53.65 16.04 39.67
CA ALA A 469 -54.48 16.98 40.44
C ALA A 469 -53.56 17.93 41.25
N PRO A 470 -53.74 19.26 41.13
CA PRO A 470 -52.82 20.26 41.70
C PRO A 470 -53.03 20.36 43.22
N GLY A 471 -52.10 19.83 43.98
CA GLY A 471 -52.09 20.05 45.41
C GLY A 471 -51.17 19.17 46.24
N THR A 472 -49.87 19.34 46.09
CA THR A 472 -48.87 19.38 47.20
C THR A 472 -47.49 19.68 46.61
N ALA A 473 -47.00 20.86 46.82
CA ALA A 473 -45.68 21.28 46.46
C ALA A 473 -44.62 20.58 47.33
N HIS A 474 -43.78 19.77 46.73
CA HIS A 474 -42.45 19.47 47.27
C HIS A 474 -41.39 19.94 46.28
N PRO A 475 -40.31 20.61 46.73
CA PRO A 475 -39.35 21.25 45.87
C PRO A 475 -38.48 20.21 45.13
N ALA A 476 -38.41 20.39 43.79
CA ALA A 476 -37.56 19.64 42.90
C ALA A 476 -36.07 19.91 43.15
N PRO A 477 -35.16 18.91 43.04
CA PRO A 477 -33.74 19.16 42.93
C PRO A 477 -33.42 19.77 41.56
N ARG A 478 -32.57 20.81 41.59
CA ARG A 478 -32.08 21.54 40.43
C ARG A 478 -31.54 20.62 39.35
N ALA A 479 -32.13 20.72 38.17
CA ALA A 479 -31.54 20.18 36.94
C ALA A 479 -30.29 20.96 36.59
N THR A 480 -29.22 20.25 36.38
CA THR A 480 -27.96 20.75 35.84
C THR A 480 -28.20 21.12 34.37
N GLU A 481 -27.83 22.34 34.03
CA GLU A 481 -27.99 22.96 32.72
C GLU A 481 -27.41 22.07 31.61
N ALA A 482 -28.25 21.76 30.64
CA ALA A 482 -27.85 21.23 29.34
C ALA A 482 -27.18 22.34 28.54
N ARG A 483 -25.93 22.12 28.18
CA ARG A 483 -25.12 22.95 27.31
C ARG A 483 -25.68 22.88 25.89
N PRO A 484 -25.90 24.04 25.21
CA PRO A 484 -26.43 24.01 23.84
C PRO A 484 -25.45 23.47 22.82
N ALA A 485 -25.98 22.72 21.86
CA ALA A 485 -25.26 22.18 20.70
C ALA A 485 -24.68 23.33 19.85
N VAL A 486 -23.40 23.26 19.58
CA VAL A 486 -22.67 24.13 18.64
C VAL A 486 -22.95 23.66 17.23
N PRO A 487 -23.31 24.51 16.27
CA PRO A 487 -23.48 24.12 14.87
C PRO A 487 -22.12 23.82 14.24
N GLU A 488 -22.12 22.78 13.48
CA GLU A 488 -21.02 22.28 12.62
C GLU A 488 -20.65 23.36 11.59
N SER A 489 -19.50 24.02 11.79
CA SER A 489 -18.93 24.97 10.84
C SER A 489 -17.89 24.31 9.97
N ALA A 490 -18.14 24.38 8.69
CA ALA A 490 -17.29 24.21 7.52
C ALA A 490 -15.78 24.10 7.74
N GLU A 491 -15.18 23.04 7.16
CA GLU A 491 -13.75 22.91 6.90
C GLU A 491 -13.23 24.08 6.04
N PRO A 492 -12.11 24.68 6.40
CA PRO A 492 -11.35 25.51 5.46
C PRO A 492 -10.38 24.63 4.65
N ARG A 493 -10.55 24.63 3.33
CA ARG A 493 -9.56 24.18 2.35
C ARG A 493 -8.25 24.94 2.56
N LEU A 494 -7.16 24.23 2.80
CA LEU A 494 -5.81 24.77 2.71
C LEU A 494 -5.38 24.84 1.22
N PRO A 495 -4.69 25.91 0.80
CA PRO A 495 -4.19 26.02 -0.56
C PRO A 495 -2.88 25.23 -0.72
N ALA A 496 -2.75 24.61 -1.89
CA ALA A 496 -1.50 24.06 -2.39
C ALA A 496 -0.47 25.19 -2.58
N SER A 497 0.72 25.05 -2.02
CA SER A 497 1.96 25.59 -2.55
C SER A 497 3.17 25.03 -1.77
N PHE A 498 4.03 24.51 -2.55
CA PHE A 498 5.43 24.11 -2.59
C PHE A 498 5.68 22.63 -2.57
#